data_b02104448a9241b79f8a5a751a35ad1e
#
_entry.id   b02104448a9241b79f8a5a751a35ad1e
#
_cell.length_a   1.000
_cell.length_b   1.000
_cell.length_c   1.000
_cell.angle_alpha   90.00
_cell.angle_beta   90.00
_cell.angle_gamma   90.00
#
_symmetry.space_group_name_H-M   'P 1'
#
loop_
_entity.id
_entity.type
_entity.pdbx_description
1 polymer ?
#
loop_
_entity_poly.entity_id
_entity_poly.type
_entity_poly.pdbx_seq_one_letter_code
_entity_poly.pdbx_strand_id
1 'polypeptide(L)'
;MLLGVVLAVHLAMNGKVGAVLNNARVGNALFWCIGAVGAVIIGLTGWASGALEPLKQVPPVLLTAGLMGACLVFAIAWLIPQVGAGPVMITLLAGQVIGGLLMSHFGWLGSPVQPITLMKLIGVAVMIGGVSLATFSK
;
A
#
# COMPACT_ATOMS: atom_id res chain seq x y z
N MET A 1 9.27 -11.05 -2.69
CA MET A 1 9.55 -10.32 -3.95
C MET A 1 8.38 -10.38 -4.94
N LEU A 2 7.79 -11.56 -5.23
CA LEU A 2 6.68 -11.68 -6.20
C LEU A 2 5.50 -10.73 -5.89
N LEU A 3 5.05 -10.65 -4.65
CA LEU A 3 3.97 -9.75 -4.24
C LEU A 3 4.27 -8.27 -4.52
N GLY A 4 5.54 -7.86 -4.40
CA GLY A 4 5.94 -6.49 -4.72
C GLY A 4 5.84 -6.19 -6.23
N VAL A 5 6.19 -7.16 -7.08
CA VAL A 5 6.02 -7.04 -8.53
C VAL A 5 4.55 -6.93 -8.89
N VAL A 6 3.70 -7.82 -8.34
CA VAL A 6 2.24 -7.78 -8.55
C VAL A 6 1.65 -6.45 -8.11
N LEU A 7 2.07 -5.93 -6.94
CA LEU A 7 1.65 -4.62 -6.45
C LEU A 7 2.03 -3.49 -7.41
N ALA A 8 3.27 -3.48 -7.91
CA ALA A 8 3.72 -2.46 -8.84
C ALA A 8 2.94 -2.47 -10.14
N VAL A 9 2.71 -3.66 -10.72
CA VAL A 9 1.92 -3.82 -11.96
C VAL A 9 0.49 -3.35 -11.75
N HIS A 10 -0.17 -3.79 -10.69
CA HIS A 10 -1.55 -3.44 -10.40
C HIS A 10 -1.75 -1.93 -10.18
N LEU A 11 -0.81 -1.26 -9.50
CA LEU A 11 -0.86 0.19 -9.32
C LEU A 11 -0.62 0.94 -10.63
N ALA A 12 0.30 0.46 -11.48
CA ALA A 12 0.52 1.02 -12.81
C ALA A 12 -0.70 0.85 -13.72
N MET A 13 -1.38 -0.29 -13.66
CA MET A 13 -2.63 -0.54 -14.39
C MET A 13 -3.73 0.46 -13.98
N ASN A 14 -3.91 0.70 -12.68
CA ASN A 14 -4.87 1.70 -12.21
C ASN A 14 -4.52 3.11 -12.72
N GLY A 15 -3.25 3.50 -12.66
CA GLY A 15 -2.78 4.78 -13.23
C GLY A 15 -3.07 4.89 -14.72
N LYS A 16 -2.86 3.80 -15.48
CA LYS A 16 -3.15 3.76 -16.92
C LYS A 16 -4.64 3.94 -17.22
N VAL A 17 -5.52 3.29 -16.44
CA VAL A 17 -6.99 3.47 -16.59
C VAL A 17 -7.37 4.93 -16.35
N GLY A 18 -6.86 5.55 -15.28
CA GLY A 18 -7.12 6.97 -15.02
C GLY A 18 -6.64 7.89 -16.14
N ALA A 19 -5.48 7.59 -16.74
CA ALA A 19 -4.94 8.35 -17.86
C ALA A 19 -5.79 8.19 -19.13
N VAL A 20 -6.26 6.97 -19.45
CA VAL A 20 -7.13 6.73 -20.61
C VAL A 20 -8.47 7.44 -20.47
N LEU A 21 -9.02 7.47 -19.25
CA LEU A 21 -10.28 8.17 -18.96
C LEU A 21 -10.12 9.69 -18.86
N ASN A 22 -8.90 10.21 -18.92
CA ASN A 22 -8.57 11.60 -18.58
C ASN A 22 -9.16 12.02 -17.21
N ASN A 23 -9.36 11.07 -16.32
CA ASN A 23 -9.96 11.28 -15.01
C ASN A 23 -9.47 10.21 -14.00
N ALA A 24 -8.43 10.54 -13.27
CA ALA A 24 -7.87 9.65 -12.26
C ALA A 24 -8.87 9.27 -11.14
N ARG A 25 -9.81 10.16 -10.81
CA ARG A 25 -10.82 9.90 -9.79
C ARG A 25 -11.79 8.81 -10.22
N VAL A 26 -12.28 8.90 -11.46
CA VAL A 26 -13.17 7.88 -12.04
C VAL A 26 -12.43 6.56 -12.21
N GLY A 27 -11.17 6.59 -12.68
CA GLY A 27 -10.33 5.40 -12.78
C GLY A 27 -10.17 4.69 -11.43
N ASN A 28 -9.87 5.44 -10.37
CA ASN A 28 -9.77 4.89 -9.02
C ASN A 28 -11.11 4.33 -8.50
N ALA A 29 -12.23 4.97 -8.78
CA ALA A 29 -13.54 4.46 -8.40
C ALA A 29 -13.86 3.12 -9.08
N LEU A 30 -13.64 3.00 -10.38
CA LEU A 30 -13.79 1.74 -11.12
C LEU A 30 -12.89 0.64 -10.58
N PHE A 31 -11.63 0.96 -10.31
CA PHE A 31 -10.68 0.03 -9.70
C PHE A 31 -11.20 -0.54 -8.39
N TRP A 32 -11.71 0.31 -7.50
CA TRP A 32 -12.23 -0.12 -6.20
C TRP A 32 -13.56 -0.87 -6.30
N CYS A 33 -14.42 -0.52 -7.25
CA CYS A 33 -15.65 -1.30 -7.51
C CYS A 33 -15.31 -2.74 -7.93
N ILE A 34 -14.37 -2.92 -8.85
CA ILE A 34 -13.93 -4.25 -9.29
C ILE A 34 -13.22 -4.98 -8.13
N GLY A 35 -12.36 -4.26 -7.39
CA GLY A 35 -11.67 -4.82 -6.22
C GLY A 35 -12.64 -5.25 -5.12
N ALA A 36 -13.72 -4.51 -4.90
CA ALA A 36 -14.76 -4.87 -3.93
C ALA A 36 -15.45 -6.19 -4.29
N VAL A 37 -15.74 -6.42 -5.58
CA VAL A 37 -16.30 -7.70 -6.03
C VAL A 37 -15.35 -8.85 -5.70
N GLY A 38 -14.05 -8.69 -6.03
CA GLY A 38 -13.04 -9.70 -5.70
C GLY A 38 -12.91 -9.93 -4.19
N ALA A 39 -12.93 -8.86 -3.39
CA ALA A 39 -12.86 -8.95 -1.94
C ALA A 39 -14.08 -9.69 -1.35
N VAL A 40 -15.28 -9.42 -1.85
CA VAL A 40 -16.51 -10.12 -1.43
C VAL A 40 -16.43 -11.61 -1.79
N ILE A 41 -15.99 -11.97 -3.00
CA ILE A 41 -15.83 -13.37 -3.40
C ILE A 41 -14.86 -14.09 -2.45
N ILE A 42 -13.69 -13.47 -2.16
CA ILE A 42 -12.71 -14.02 -1.23
C ILE A 42 -13.33 -14.15 0.17
N GLY A 43 -14.04 -13.14 0.66
CA GLY A 43 -14.71 -13.16 1.96
C GLY A 43 -15.73 -14.28 2.08
N LEU A 44 -16.48 -14.56 1.00
CA LEU A 44 -17.46 -15.64 0.98
C LEU A 44 -16.82 -17.05 1.10
N THR A 45 -15.58 -17.24 0.66
CA THR A 45 -14.88 -18.52 0.82
C THR A 45 -14.54 -18.86 2.29
N GLY A 46 -14.46 -17.85 3.15
CA GLY A 46 -14.22 -18.01 4.59
C GLY A 46 -15.46 -17.73 5.46
N TRP A 47 -16.65 -17.61 4.84
CA TRP A 47 -17.87 -17.24 5.57
C TRP A 47 -18.35 -18.39 6.43
N ALA A 48 -18.52 -18.14 7.72
CA ALA A 48 -19.10 -19.05 8.69
C ALA A 48 -20.26 -18.36 9.43
N SER A 49 -21.15 -19.13 10.02
CA SER A 49 -22.20 -18.59 10.88
C SER A 49 -21.58 -17.79 12.02
N GLY A 50 -22.04 -16.55 12.22
CA GLY A 50 -21.48 -15.66 13.25
C GLY A 50 -20.17 -14.94 12.85
N ALA A 51 -19.72 -15.05 11.61
CA ALA A 51 -18.47 -14.42 11.16
C ALA A 51 -18.39 -12.90 11.43
N LEU A 52 -19.53 -12.22 11.53
CA LEU A 52 -19.61 -10.79 11.82
C LEU A 52 -19.87 -10.46 13.31
N GLU A 53 -20.11 -11.45 14.16
CA GLU A 53 -20.34 -11.20 15.60
C GLU A 53 -19.19 -10.43 16.27
N PRO A 54 -17.88 -10.75 15.99
CA PRO A 54 -16.78 -10.02 16.57
C PRO A 54 -16.62 -8.57 16.05
N LEU A 55 -17.35 -8.18 15.01
CA LEU A 55 -17.23 -6.84 14.42
C LEU A 55 -17.50 -5.72 15.45
N LYS A 56 -18.36 -5.96 16.41
CA LYS A 56 -18.64 -5.01 17.50
C LYS A 56 -17.43 -4.75 18.41
N GLN A 57 -16.45 -5.64 18.41
CA GLN A 57 -15.22 -5.52 19.21
C GLN A 57 -14.11 -4.80 18.45
N VAL A 58 -14.28 -4.60 17.15
CA VAL A 58 -13.27 -3.91 16.32
C VAL A 58 -13.36 -2.40 16.56
N PRO A 59 -12.29 -1.75 17.02
CA PRO A 59 -12.26 -0.30 17.14
C PRO A 59 -12.61 0.36 15.80
N PRO A 60 -13.56 1.32 15.75
CA PRO A 60 -14.00 1.94 14.50
C PRO A 60 -12.87 2.58 13.69
N VAL A 61 -11.83 3.07 14.38
CA VAL A 61 -10.65 3.65 13.72
C VAL A 61 -9.93 2.65 12.82
N LEU A 62 -9.94 1.36 13.13
CA LEU A 62 -9.32 0.34 12.29
C LEU A 62 -10.08 0.10 10.98
N LEU A 63 -11.38 0.37 10.97
CA LEU A 63 -12.20 0.25 9.77
C LEU A 63 -11.90 1.36 8.75
N THR A 64 -11.30 2.48 9.20
CA THR A 64 -10.86 3.54 8.28
C THR A 64 -9.72 3.13 7.36
N ALA A 65 -9.05 1.98 7.61
CA ALA A 65 -7.99 1.46 6.76
C ALA A 65 -8.44 1.27 5.30
N GLY A 66 -9.70 0.90 5.06
CA GLY A 66 -10.25 0.81 3.71
C GLY A 66 -10.28 2.17 3.00
N LEU A 67 -10.69 3.23 3.69
CA LEU A 67 -10.68 4.59 3.15
C LEU A 67 -9.24 5.08 2.91
N MET A 68 -8.33 4.82 3.86
CA MET A 68 -6.92 5.14 3.70
C MET A 68 -6.33 4.44 2.46
N GLY A 69 -6.66 3.16 2.25
CA GLY A 69 -6.26 2.40 1.06
C GLY A 69 -6.75 3.05 -0.23
N ALA A 70 -8.02 3.47 -0.28
CA ALA A 70 -8.59 4.14 -1.45
C ALA A 70 -7.88 5.46 -1.77
N CYS A 71 -7.60 6.29 -0.77
CA CYS A 71 -6.87 7.54 -0.92
C CYS A 71 -5.42 7.30 -1.33
N LEU A 72 -4.75 6.33 -0.73
CA LEU A 72 -3.35 6.00 -1.04
C LEU A 72 -3.22 5.51 -2.48
N VAL A 73 -4.05 4.56 -2.89
CA VAL A 73 -4.02 4.01 -4.26
C VAL A 73 -4.37 5.10 -5.28
N PHE A 74 -5.33 5.98 -4.98
CA PHE A 74 -5.61 7.15 -5.82
C PHE A 74 -4.38 8.04 -5.99
N ALA A 75 -3.69 8.39 -4.89
CA ALA A 75 -2.51 9.25 -4.94
C ALA A 75 -1.39 8.60 -5.78
N ILE A 76 -1.13 7.31 -5.60
CA ILE A 76 -0.12 6.57 -6.37
C ILE A 76 -0.50 6.52 -7.85
N ALA A 77 -1.74 6.16 -8.18
CA ALA A 77 -2.23 6.07 -9.55
C ALA A 77 -2.20 7.42 -10.28
N TRP A 78 -2.42 8.51 -9.54
CA TRP A 78 -2.32 9.88 -10.05
C TRP A 78 -0.87 10.30 -10.28
N LEU A 79 0.08 9.88 -9.43
CA LEU A 79 1.50 10.23 -9.53
C LEU A 79 2.22 9.46 -10.65
N ILE A 80 1.92 8.18 -10.86
CA ILE A 80 2.63 7.33 -11.83
C ILE A 80 2.71 7.94 -13.24
N PRO A 81 1.63 8.47 -13.82
CA PRO A 81 1.70 9.08 -15.15
C PRO A 81 2.53 10.38 -15.20
N GLN A 82 2.76 11.03 -14.06
CA GLN A 82 3.45 12.32 -13.98
C GLN A 82 4.95 12.18 -13.80
N VAL A 83 5.37 11.26 -12.91
CA VAL A 83 6.79 11.12 -12.52
C VAL A 83 7.39 9.76 -12.87
N GLY A 84 6.58 8.85 -13.40
CA GLY A 84 6.99 7.48 -13.73
C GLY A 84 6.80 6.49 -12.60
N ALA A 85 6.61 5.22 -12.95
CA ALA A 85 6.37 4.16 -11.99
C ALA A 85 7.61 3.88 -11.10
N GLY A 86 8.82 3.94 -11.66
CA GLY A 86 10.07 3.68 -10.93
C GLY A 86 10.23 4.57 -9.70
N PRO A 87 10.33 5.89 -9.85
CA PRO A 87 10.47 6.81 -8.71
C PRO A 87 9.36 6.68 -7.67
N VAL A 88 8.09 6.52 -8.11
CA VAL A 88 6.95 6.35 -7.19
C VAL A 88 7.12 5.07 -6.36
N MET A 89 7.43 3.92 -7.00
CA MET A 89 7.55 2.65 -6.30
C MET A 89 8.74 2.62 -5.34
N ILE A 90 9.88 3.17 -5.74
CA ILE A 90 11.08 3.21 -4.88
C ILE A 90 10.84 4.08 -3.65
N THR A 91 10.24 5.26 -3.82
CA THR A 91 9.91 6.15 -2.70
C THR A 91 8.86 5.54 -1.77
N LEU A 92 7.83 4.89 -2.33
CA LEU A 92 6.82 4.18 -1.57
C LEU A 92 7.45 3.06 -0.73
N LEU A 93 8.35 2.26 -1.32
CA LEU A 93 9.05 1.19 -0.61
C LEU A 93 9.87 1.74 0.57
N ALA A 94 10.58 2.85 0.37
CA ALA A 94 11.32 3.48 1.46
C ALA A 94 10.41 3.88 2.63
N GLY A 95 9.28 4.52 2.34
CA GLY A 95 8.28 4.85 3.35
C GLY A 95 7.71 3.62 4.07
N GLN A 96 7.41 2.55 3.33
CA GLN A 96 6.90 1.29 3.90
C GLN A 96 7.92 0.64 4.83
N VAL A 97 9.20 0.61 4.47
CA VAL A 97 10.26 0.03 5.31
C VAL A 97 10.41 0.82 6.61
N ILE A 98 10.46 2.14 6.54
CA ILE A 98 10.55 3.00 7.73
C ILE A 98 9.32 2.82 8.62
N GLY A 99 8.13 2.90 8.06
CA GLY A 99 6.88 2.70 8.79
C GLY A 99 6.79 1.32 9.44
N GLY A 100 7.19 0.26 8.72
CA GLY A 100 7.23 -1.11 9.23
C GLY A 100 8.22 -1.29 10.37
N LEU A 101 9.40 -0.66 10.31
CA LEU A 101 10.37 -0.69 11.41
C LEU A 101 9.85 0.00 12.67
N LEU A 102 9.19 1.15 12.52
CA LEU A 102 8.58 1.86 13.64
C LEU A 102 7.44 1.06 14.26
N MET A 103 6.54 0.52 13.44
CA MET A 103 5.44 -0.35 13.92
C MET A 103 5.97 -1.55 14.69
N SER A 104 7.00 -2.23 14.17
CA SER A 104 7.62 -3.37 14.84
C SER A 104 8.39 -2.96 16.11
N HIS A 105 9.03 -1.80 16.11
CA HIS A 105 9.75 -1.32 17.28
C HIS A 105 8.83 -1.10 18.48
N PHE A 106 7.69 -0.47 18.22
CA PHE A 106 6.72 -0.12 19.28
C PHE A 106 5.61 -1.18 19.47
N GLY A 107 5.59 -2.24 18.67
CA GLY A 107 4.55 -3.27 18.73
C GLY A 107 3.17 -2.75 18.31
N TRP A 108 3.09 -1.68 17.47
CA TRP A 108 1.82 -1.10 17.08
C TRP A 108 1.01 -2.03 16.18
N LEU A 109 -0.31 -1.93 16.28
CA LEU A 109 -1.28 -2.66 15.46
C LEU A 109 -1.09 -4.20 15.49
N GLY A 110 -0.61 -4.74 16.62
CA GLY A 110 -0.37 -6.17 16.76
C GLY A 110 0.91 -6.68 16.11
N SER A 111 1.79 -5.79 15.64
CA SER A 111 3.09 -6.17 15.12
C SER A 111 3.96 -6.78 16.23
N PRO A 112 4.65 -7.92 15.99
CA PRO A 112 5.63 -8.44 16.94
C PRO A 112 6.70 -7.41 17.26
N VAL A 113 7.01 -7.24 18.56
CA VAL A 113 8.01 -6.26 19.00
C VAL A 113 9.40 -6.70 18.55
N GLN A 114 10.02 -5.88 17.72
CA GLN A 114 11.38 -6.08 17.23
C GLN A 114 12.16 -4.77 17.35
N PRO A 115 13.07 -4.64 18.34
CA PRO A 115 13.84 -3.42 18.53
C PRO A 115 14.61 -3.00 17.28
N ILE A 116 14.72 -1.70 17.08
CA ILE A 116 15.59 -1.15 16.04
C ILE A 116 17.03 -1.33 16.50
N THR A 117 17.82 -2.02 15.70
CA THR A 117 19.25 -2.24 15.91
C THR A 117 20.08 -1.29 15.02
N LEU A 118 21.34 -1.09 15.37
CA LEU A 118 22.26 -0.31 14.53
C LEU A 118 22.32 -0.84 13.10
N MET A 119 22.32 -2.16 12.93
CA MET A 119 22.31 -2.78 11.58
C MET A 119 21.05 -2.43 10.78
N LYS A 120 19.88 -2.38 11.43
CA LYS A 120 18.65 -1.94 10.76
C LYS A 120 18.73 -0.47 10.36
N LEU A 121 19.32 0.40 11.18
CA LEU A 121 19.54 1.81 10.84
C LEU A 121 20.50 1.98 9.66
N ILE A 122 21.60 1.24 9.64
CA ILE A 122 22.54 1.23 8.52
C ILE A 122 21.82 0.77 7.24
N GLY A 123 21.01 -0.30 7.32
CA GLY A 123 20.24 -0.79 6.18
C GLY A 123 19.27 0.27 5.63
N VAL A 124 18.59 1.01 6.51
CA VAL A 124 17.71 2.13 6.09
C VAL A 124 18.51 3.26 5.45
N ALA A 125 19.68 3.62 5.99
CA ALA A 125 20.53 4.66 5.42
C ALA A 125 21.01 4.29 4.02
N VAL A 126 21.45 3.04 3.82
CA VAL A 126 21.85 2.50 2.51
C VAL A 126 20.68 2.51 1.53
N MET A 127 19.49 2.10 1.99
CA MET A 127 18.28 2.13 1.18
C MET A 127 17.94 3.56 0.74
N ILE A 128 17.96 4.54 1.64
CA ILE A 128 17.70 5.95 1.32
C ILE A 128 18.73 6.47 0.30
N GLY A 129 20.01 6.13 0.48
CA GLY A 129 21.05 6.45 -0.49
C GLY A 129 20.77 5.86 -1.87
N GLY A 130 20.40 4.58 -1.94
CA GLY A 130 20.01 3.90 -3.17
C GLY A 130 18.77 4.51 -3.84
N VAL A 131 17.75 4.83 -3.05
CA VAL A 131 16.54 5.55 -3.53
C VAL A 131 16.92 6.90 -4.13
N SER A 132 17.75 7.68 -3.43
CA SER A 132 18.21 8.99 -3.92
C SER A 132 18.97 8.86 -5.24
N LEU A 133 19.91 7.91 -5.32
CA LEU A 133 20.63 7.65 -6.57
C LEU A 133 19.67 7.26 -7.70
N ALA A 134 18.76 6.33 -7.46
CA ALA A 134 17.82 5.86 -8.49
C ALA A 134 16.81 6.92 -8.94
N THR A 135 16.48 7.89 -8.06
CA THR A 135 15.49 8.93 -8.35
C THR A 135 16.12 10.16 -9.02
N PHE A 136 17.33 10.55 -8.62
CA PHE A 136 17.97 11.78 -9.05
C PHE A 136 19.12 11.60 -10.05
N SER A 137 19.59 10.37 -10.30
CA SER A 137 20.54 10.12 -11.39
C SER A 137 19.82 10.23 -12.74
N LYS A 138 20.32 11.12 -13.57
CA LYS A 138 19.89 11.26 -14.98
C LYS A 138 20.60 10.27 -15.85
#